data_b808ae926d08fc1a36e5bf5b35fabe74
#
_entry.id   b808ae926d08fc1a36e5bf5b35fabe74
#
_cell.length_a   1.000
_cell.length_b   1.000
_cell.length_c   1.000
_cell.angle_alpha   90.00
_cell.angle_beta   90.00
_cell.angle_gamma   90.00
#
_symmetry.space_group_name_H-M   'P 1'
#
loop_
_entity.id
_entity.type
_entity.pdbx_description
1 polymer ?
#
loop_
_entity_poly.entity_id
_entity_poly.type
_entity_poly.pdbx_seq_one_letter_code
_entity_poly.pdbx_strand_id
1 'polypeptide(L)'
;MNRPHPPAILLLPLILLGGCRGEIETGDTGLVLEVAISPTPPAVGPARLIISLEDSAGGPIDGAEIVVEGNMSHAGMVPVIDTAQAEGPGRYGISAFRFTMAGDWILSLHATLPDGRWVRNQKATHVVGAMGGGL
;
A
#
# COMPACT_ATOMS: atom_id res chain seq x y z
N MET A 1 -40.28 -39.82 -50.53
CA MET A 1 -39.28 -38.81 -50.60
C MET A 1 -39.05 -38.25 -49.19
N ASN A 2 -38.01 -38.79 -48.49
CA ASN A 2 -37.64 -38.39 -47.17
C ASN A 2 -36.64 -37.24 -47.25
N ARG A 3 -37.02 -36.09 -46.74
CA ARG A 3 -36.06 -34.99 -46.52
C ARG A 3 -35.50 -35.11 -45.12
N PRO A 4 -34.19 -35.21 -44.93
CA PRO A 4 -33.59 -35.16 -43.60
C PRO A 4 -33.59 -33.75 -43.05
N HIS A 5 -34.11 -33.59 -41.84
CA HIS A 5 -34.01 -32.36 -41.07
C HIS A 5 -32.61 -32.25 -40.48
N PRO A 6 -31.94 -31.08 -40.56
CA PRO A 6 -30.69 -30.90 -39.86
C PRO A 6 -30.88 -30.76 -38.35
N PRO A 7 -29.98 -31.27 -37.53
CA PRO A 7 -30.07 -31.11 -36.07
C PRO A 7 -29.85 -29.65 -35.66
N ALA A 8 -30.79 -29.17 -34.89
CA ALA A 8 -30.67 -27.86 -34.24
C ALA A 8 -29.54 -27.91 -33.21
N ILE A 9 -28.46 -27.20 -33.49
CA ILE A 9 -27.35 -26.97 -32.53
C ILE A 9 -27.83 -25.93 -31.54
N LEU A 10 -28.13 -26.41 -30.31
CA LEU A 10 -28.47 -25.55 -29.19
C LEU A 10 -27.20 -24.91 -28.66
N LEU A 11 -26.95 -23.67 -29.07
CA LEU A 11 -25.88 -22.85 -28.53
C LEU A 11 -26.27 -22.38 -27.12
N LEU A 12 -25.72 -23.03 -26.12
CA LEU A 12 -25.84 -22.64 -24.72
C LEU A 12 -24.97 -21.38 -24.49
N PRO A 13 -25.51 -20.23 -24.04
CA PRO A 13 -24.69 -19.08 -23.73
C PRO A 13 -23.90 -19.39 -22.45
N LEU A 14 -22.57 -19.40 -22.56
CA LEU A 14 -21.64 -19.45 -21.45
C LEU A 14 -21.72 -18.09 -20.72
N ILE A 15 -22.45 -18.02 -19.62
CA ILE A 15 -22.48 -16.86 -18.75
C ILE A 15 -21.15 -16.83 -17.99
N LEU A 16 -20.22 -15.99 -18.45
CA LEU A 16 -19.05 -15.61 -17.69
C LEU A 16 -19.52 -14.78 -16.49
N LEU A 17 -19.60 -15.42 -15.32
CA LEU A 17 -19.66 -14.66 -14.07
C LEU A 17 -18.33 -13.93 -13.89
N GLY A 18 -18.29 -12.69 -14.34
CA GLY A 18 -17.26 -11.74 -13.97
C GLY A 18 -17.35 -11.52 -12.47
N GLY A 19 -16.48 -12.18 -11.71
CA GLY A 19 -16.32 -11.89 -10.29
C GLY A 19 -15.84 -10.43 -10.16
N CYS A 20 -16.63 -9.58 -9.49
CA CYS A 20 -16.17 -8.29 -9.02
C CYS A 20 -15.08 -8.55 -7.97
N ARG A 21 -13.81 -8.60 -8.41
CA ARG A 21 -12.70 -8.31 -7.54
C ARG A 21 -12.81 -6.82 -7.28
N GLY A 22 -13.03 -6.44 -6.02
CA GLY A 22 -12.85 -5.05 -5.60
C GLY A 22 -11.42 -4.67 -5.94
N GLU A 23 -11.24 -3.92 -7.03
CA GLU A 23 -9.97 -3.31 -7.36
C GLU A 23 -9.70 -2.27 -6.27
N ILE A 24 -8.69 -2.55 -5.45
CA ILE A 24 -8.08 -1.52 -4.64
C ILE A 24 -7.42 -0.59 -5.66
N GLU A 25 -7.99 0.60 -5.87
CA GLU A 25 -7.37 1.60 -6.72
C GLU A 25 -5.99 1.93 -6.17
N THR A 26 -4.96 1.40 -6.81
CA THR A 26 -3.57 1.60 -6.42
C THR A 26 -2.96 2.86 -7.04
N GLY A 27 -3.73 3.56 -7.88
CA GLY A 27 -3.27 4.76 -8.59
C GLY A 27 -2.57 4.46 -9.90
N ASP A 28 -1.62 5.30 -10.27
CA ASP A 28 -0.87 5.17 -11.51
C ASP A 28 0.03 3.92 -11.47
N THR A 29 -0.21 2.98 -12.39
CA THR A 29 0.54 1.71 -12.49
C THR A 29 1.99 1.90 -12.96
N GLY A 30 2.35 3.08 -13.46
CA GLY A 30 3.71 3.46 -13.81
C GLY A 30 4.56 3.92 -12.62
N LEU A 31 4.00 3.94 -11.40
CA LEU A 31 4.69 4.37 -10.19
C LEU A 31 4.80 3.20 -9.21
N VAL A 32 5.97 3.08 -8.59
CA VAL A 32 6.28 2.08 -7.56
C VAL A 32 6.60 2.80 -6.27
N LEU A 33 5.79 2.59 -5.25
CA LEU A 33 5.93 3.19 -3.92
C LEU A 33 6.17 2.08 -2.90
N GLU A 34 7.30 2.11 -2.19
CA GLU A 34 7.67 1.10 -1.20
C GLU A 34 8.11 1.75 0.11
N VAL A 35 7.98 1.02 1.21
CA VAL A 35 8.42 1.47 2.54
C VAL A 35 9.16 0.35 3.28
N ALA A 36 10.27 0.72 3.89
CA ALA A 36 10.97 -0.07 4.89
C ALA A 36 10.86 0.60 6.26
N ILE A 37 10.79 -0.20 7.32
CA ILE A 37 10.66 0.25 8.70
C ILE A 37 11.91 -0.17 9.47
N SER A 38 12.48 0.75 10.23
CA SER A 38 13.64 0.47 11.06
C SER A 38 13.40 0.96 12.50
N PRO A 39 13.66 0.12 13.54
CA PRO A 39 14.14 -1.26 13.49
C PRO A 39 13.09 -2.24 12.94
N THR A 40 13.52 -3.47 12.65
CA THR A 40 12.64 -4.57 12.21
C THR A 40 12.82 -5.78 13.15
N PRO A 41 11.75 -6.25 13.83
CA PRO A 41 10.40 -5.66 13.88
C PRO A 41 10.40 -4.30 14.58
N PRO A 42 9.46 -3.40 14.25
CA PRO A 42 9.32 -2.15 14.98
C PRO A 42 8.78 -2.39 16.38
N ALA A 43 9.17 -1.53 17.32
CA ALA A 43 8.66 -1.53 18.68
C ALA A 43 7.78 -0.29 18.93
N VAL A 44 6.99 -0.34 20.02
CA VAL A 44 6.27 0.84 20.51
C VAL A 44 7.25 1.99 20.74
N GLY A 45 6.92 3.16 20.20
CA GLY A 45 7.77 4.34 20.23
C GLY A 45 8.11 4.81 18.81
N PRO A 46 9.16 5.64 18.66
CA PRO A 46 9.57 6.15 17.36
C PRO A 46 10.24 5.06 16.50
N ALA A 47 9.91 5.07 15.22
CA ALA A 47 10.56 4.26 14.21
C ALA A 47 10.88 5.10 12.98
N ARG A 48 11.96 4.77 12.28
CA ARG A 48 12.27 5.39 11.01
C ARG A 48 11.55 4.70 9.87
N LEU A 49 10.89 5.47 9.03
CA LEU A 49 10.36 4.99 7.76
C LEU A 49 11.28 5.46 6.63
N ILE A 50 11.65 4.53 5.76
CA ILE A 50 12.44 4.80 4.56
C ILE A 50 11.55 4.46 3.38
N ILE A 51 11.27 5.47 2.55
CA ILE A 51 10.30 5.36 1.47
C ILE A 51 11.02 5.57 0.15
N SER A 52 10.72 4.74 -0.84
CA SER A 52 11.20 4.90 -2.21
C SER A 52 10.01 5.11 -3.15
N LEU A 53 10.18 6.04 -4.08
CA LEU A 53 9.24 6.30 -5.17
C LEU A 53 10.00 6.29 -6.50
N GLU A 54 9.62 5.38 -7.36
CA GLU A 54 10.28 5.13 -8.64
C GLU A 54 9.24 5.00 -9.75
N ASP A 55 9.67 5.19 -10.99
CA ASP A 55 8.88 4.78 -12.14
C ASP A 55 9.04 3.28 -12.41
N SER A 56 8.26 2.75 -13.35
CA SER A 56 8.29 1.32 -13.69
C SER A 56 9.63 0.83 -14.27
N ALA A 57 10.50 1.74 -14.69
CA ALA A 57 11.86 1.46 -15.17
C ALA A 57 12.91 1.56 -14.06
N GLY A 58 12.51 1.87 -12.83
CA GLY A 58 13.41 2.06 -11.69
C GLY A 58 14.01 3.46 -11.59
N GLY A 59 13.53 4.42 -12.38
CA GLY A 59 13.93 5.81 -12.31
C GLY A 59 13.38 6.51 -11.06
N PRO A 60 14.22 7.26 -10.29
CA PRO A 60 13.74 7.94 -9.09
C PRO A 60 12.75 9.05 -9.43
N ILE A 61 11.73 9.19 -8.61
CA ILE A 61 10.72 10.25 -8.73
C ILE A 61 10.86 11.22 -7.57
N ASP A 62 11.14 12.48 -7.91
CA ASP A 62 11.31 13.55 -6.94
C ASP A 62 10.06 14.46 -6.88
N GLY A 63 9.98 15.27 -5.82
CA GLY A 63 8.97 16.31 -5.67
C GLY A 63 7.58 15.83 -5.30
N ALA A 64 7.43 14.57 -4.91
CA ALA A 64 6.14 14.05 -4.44
C ALA A 64 5.85 14.50 -3.00
N GLU A 65 4.58 14.72 -2.70
CA GLU A 65 4.08 14.74 -1.33
C GLU A 65 3.69 13.32 -0.93
N ILE A 66 4.28 12.80 0.14
CA ILE A 66 4.00 11.46 0.62
C ILE A 66 3.48 11.52 2.04
N VAL A 67 2.21 11.15 2.22
CA VAL A 67 1.55 11.05 3.52
C VAL A 67 1.47 9.58 3.92
N VAL A 68 1.83 9.31 5.16
CA VAL A 68 1.74 7.97 5.76
C VAL A 68 0.73 8.01 6.90
N GLU A 69 -0.25 7.13 6.82
CA GLU A 69 -1.23 6.91 7.87
C GLU A 69 -1.07 5.51 8.45
N GLY A 70 -0.83 5.43 9.74
CA GLY A 70 -0.76 4.19 10.50
C GLY A 70 -2.03 3.92 11.27
N ASN A 71 -2.64 2.79 11.00
CA ASN A 71 -3.84 2.32 11.69
C ASN A 71 -3.61 0.94 12.31
N MET A 72 -4.23 0.72 13.45
CA MET A 72 -4.36 -0.63 14.01
C MET A 72 -5.68 -1.26 13.59
N SER A 73 -5.72 -2.56 13.56
CA SER A 73 -6.94 -3.34 13.28
C SER A 73 -7.99 -3.28 14.39
N HIS A 74 -7.74 -2.55 15.48
CA HIS A 74 -8.66 -2.41 16.60
C HIS A 74 -9.53 -1.17 16.45
N ALA A 75 -10.85 -1.32 16.70
CA ALA A 75 -11.78 -0.20 16.70
C ALA A 75 -11.42 0.79 17.82
N GLY A 76 -11.56 2.10 17.53
CA GLY A 76 -11.38 3.18 18.49
C GLY A 76 -9.95 3.72 18.60
N MET A 77 -9.03 3.24 17.78
CA MET A 77 -7.68 3.82 17.70
C MET A 77 -7.65 5.06 16.83
N VAL A 78 -6.97 6.10 17.32
CA VAL A 78 -6.70 7.28 16.50
C VAL A 78 -5.56 6.99 15.55
N PRO A 79 -5.72 7.23 14.24
CA PRO A 79 -4.63 7.07 13.28
C PRO A 79 -3.43 7.95 13.61
N VAL A 80 -2.23 7.45 13.35
CA VAL A 80 -1.01 8.25 13.35
C VAL A 80 -0.73 8.69 11.92
N ILE A 81 -0.68 9.99 11.68
CA ILE A 81 -0.47 10.57 10.34
C ILE A 81 0.80 11.39 10.36
N ASP A 82 1.66 11.17 9.38
CA ASP A 82 2.89 11.94 9.21
C ASP A 82 3.20 12.13 7.71
N THR A 83 4.00 13.15 7.41
CA THR A 83 4.42 13.47 6.04
C THR A 83 5.92 13.25 5.90
N ALA A 84 6.31 12.50 4.87
CA ALA A 84 7.70 12.21 4.61
C ALA A 84 8.44 13.42 4.05
N GLN A 85 9.74 13.52 4.38
CA GLN A 85 10.65 14.53 3.86
C GLN A 85 11.54 13.91 2.78
N ALA A 86 11.87 14.69 1.75
CA ALA A 86 12.81 14.25 0.72
C ALA A 86 14.21 14.08 1.32
N GLU A 87 14.88 12.97 1.01
CA GLU A 87 16.20 12.60 1.53
C GLU A 87 17.22 12.28 0.43
N GLY A 88 16.85 12.44 -0.81
CA GLY A 88 17.67 12.16 -1.99
C GLY A 88 16.80 11.77 -3.19
N PRO A 89 17.38 11.43 -4.34
CA PRO A 89 16.64 11.08 -5.53
C PRO A 89 15.69 9.90 -5.29
N GLY A 90 14.38 10.14 -5.44
CA GLY A 90 13.34 9.15 -5.23
C GLY A 90 13.26 8.58 -3.82
N ARG A 91 13.94 9.20 -2.86
CA ARG A 91 13.99 8.76 -1.47
C ARG A 91 13.36 9.79 -0.55
N TYR A 92 12.54 9.28 0.34
CA TYR A 92 11.80 10.04 1.33
C TYR A 92 11.89 9.32 2.67
N GLY A 93 11.73 10.06 3.76
CA GLY A 93 11.79 9.45 5.08
C GLY A 93 10.97 10.18 6.11
N ILE A 94 10.57 9.44 7.12
CA ILE A 94 10.03 9.94 8.38
C ILE A 94 10.97 9.47 9.49
N SER A 95 11.60 10.41 10.18
CA SER A 95 12.65 10.09 11.16
C SER A 95 12.10 9.46 12.44
N ALA A 96 10.87 9.79 12.82
CA ALA A 96 10.28 9.38 14.09
C ALA A 96 8.77 9.15 13.96
N PHE A 97 8.37 8.21 13.10
CA PHE A 97 6.98 7.75 13.04
C PHE A 97 6.64 7.02 14.34
N ARG A 98 5.58 7.42 15.02
CA ARG A 98 5.30 6.91 16.35
C ARG A 98 4.29 5.77 16.35
N PHE A 99 4.76 4.57 16.65
CA PHE A 99 3.88 3.47 17.00
C PHE A 99 3.43 3.60 18.45
N THR A 100 2.14 3.77 18.66
CA THR A 100 1.58 4.09 19.99
C THR A 100 1.26 2.85 20.81
N MET A 101 1.09 1.70 20.18
CA MET A 101 0.75 0.44 20.84
C MET A 101 1.36 -0.75 20.12
N ALA A 102 1.61 -1.82 20.85
CA ALA A 102 1.96 -3.11 20.28
C ALA A 102 0.76 -3.75 19.58
N GLY A 103 1.01 -4.55 18.56
CA GLY A 103 0.01 -5.28 17.80
C GLY A 103 0.16 -5.10 16.30
N ASP A 104 -0.88 -5.44 15.57
CA ASP A 104 -0.88 -5.41 14.11
C ASP A 104 -1.29 -4.02 13.60
N TRP A 105 -0.43 -3.47 12.75
CA TRP A 105 -0.60 -2.17 12.13
C TRP A 105 -0.64 -2.29 10.62
N ILE A 106 -1.38 -1.39 9.99
CA ILE A 106 -1.35 -1.18 8.55
C ILE A 106 -0.86 0.25 8.31
N LEU A 107 0.26 0.39 7.62
CA LEU A 107 0.73 1.67 7.10
C LEU A 107 0.15 1.87 5.71
N SER A 108 -0.63 2.91 5.52
CA SER A 108 -1.15 3.34 4.22
C SER A 108 -0.35 4.54 3.75
N LEU A 109 0.31 4.40 2.61
CA LEU A 109 1.11 5.45 1.99
C LEU A 109 0.34 6.02 0.81
N HIS A 110 0.34 7.34 0.69
CA HIS A 110 -0.22 8.04 -0.45
C HIS A 110 0.78 9.06 -0.97
N ALA A 111 1.29 8.84 -2.18
CA ALA A 111 2.17 9.76 -2.86
C ALA A 111 1.41 10.50 -3.96
N THR A 112 1.54 11.80 -3.99
CA THR A 112 0.96 12.69 -5.02
C THR A 112 2.08 13.49 -5.66
N LEU A 113 2.17 13.45 -6.98
CA LEU A 113 3.14 14.17 -7.77
C LEU A 113 2.62 15.56 -8.13
N PRO A 114 3.53 16.52 -8.46
CA PRO A 114 3.12 17.87 -8.87
C PRO A 114 2.23 17.92 -10.11
N ASP A 115 2.34 16.92 -11.00
CA ASP A 115 1.52 16.79 -12.21
C ASP A 115 0.13 16.16 -11.95
N GLY A 116 -0.17 15.81 -10.69
CA GLY A 116 -1.44 15.22 -10.26
C GLY A 116 -1.50 13.69 -10.32
N ARG A 117 -0.48 13.01 -10.84
CA ARG A 117 -0.40 11.55 -10.73
C ARG A 117 -0.25 11.16 -9.26
N TRP A 118 -0.78 10.02 -8.91
CA TRP A 118 -0.72 9.52 -7.54
C TRP A 118 -0.59 7.99 -7.49
N VAL A 119 -0.06 7.50 -6.39
CA VAL A 119 0.03 6.07 -6.11
C VAL A 119 -0.19 5.83 -4.62
N ARG A 120 -0.81 4.71 -4.30
CA ARG A 120 -0.98 4.22 -2.93
C ARG A 120 -0.31 2.88 -2.75
N ASN A 121 0.18 2.65 -1.54
CA ASN A 121 0.63 1.33 -1.12
C ASN A 121 0.25 1.11 0.33
N GLN A 122 0.12 -0.14 0.73
CA GLN A 122 -0.13 -0.53 2.12
C GLN A 122 0.89 -1.56 2.56
N LYS A 123 1.37 -1.41 3.78
CA LYS A 123 2.27 -2.37 4.42
C LYS A 123 1.73 -2.76 5.79
N ALA A 124 1.47 -4.05 5.95
CA ALA A 124 1.19 -4.63 7.25
C ALA A 124 2.50 -4.84 8.03
N THR A 125 2.50 -4.54 9.32
CA THR A 125 3.63 -4.78 10.22
C THR A 125 3.12 -5.13 11.61
N HIS A 126 3.89 -5.95 12.32
CA HIS A 126 3.63 -6.25 13.72
C HIS A 126 4.57 -5.43 14.61
N VAL A 127 4.00 -4.64 15.51
CA VAL A 127 4.74 -3.80 16.45
C VAL A 127 4.85 -4.55 17.77
N VAL A 128 6.08 -4.80 18.20
CA VAL A 128 6.34 -5.45 19.50
C VAL A 128 6.24 -4.43 20.64
N GLY A 129 6.04 -4.92 21.87
CA GLY A 129 6.03 -4.06 23.04
C GLY A 129 7.33 -3.26 23.18
N ALA A 130 7.26 -2.13 23.89
CA ALA A 130 8.47 -1.38 24.19
C ALA A 130 9.49 -2.32 24.84
N MET A 131 10.73 -2.31 24.32
CA MET A 131 11.85 -3.02 24.98
C MET A 131 11.98 -2.39 26.36
N GLY A 132 11.53 -3.11 27.38
CA GLY A 132 11.78 -2.70 28.75
C GLY A 132 13.28 -2.56 28.91
N GLY A 133 13.74 -1.36 29.27
CA GLY A 133 15.11 -1.20 29.67
C GLY A 133 15.36 -2.10 30.86
N GLY A 134 15.96 -3.26 30.62
CA GLY A 134 16.41 -4.13 31.71
C GLY A 134 17.40 -3.34 32.52
N LEU A 135 17.10 -3.23 33.77
CA LEU A 135 18.08 -2.79 34.76
C LEU A 135 19.26 -3.77 34.79
#